data_bea3118b969a8ebc11a1df51edd5e9cc
#
_entry.id   bea3118b969a8ebc11a1df51edd5e9cc
#
_cell.length_a   1.000
_cell.length_b   1.000
_cell.length_c   1.000
_cell.angle_alpha   90.00
_cell.angle_beta   90.00
_cell.angle_gamma   90.00
#
_symmetry.space_group_name_H-M   'P 1'
#
loop_
_entity.id
_entity.type
_entity.pdbx_description
1 polymer ?
#
loop_
_entity_poly.entity_id
_entity_poly.type
_entity_poly.pdbx_seq_one_letter_code
_entity_poly.pdbx_strand_id
1 'polypeptide(L)'
;MDRVADRLSALGSTAALELRGVTRMFGALAALTDITITVRPGERRAVLGSNGAGKTTLFNCVTGDFLPTSGTIRFFGEDVTAFPPYERIRRGLRRTYQISALFLGLTVRDNVYLACRGVSRARFSMLRPSVSDALMQSTERLIEAVHLTSVRDQLVSELAHGQQRQLEIALALAGAPRFILFDEPAAGLSPTERRELVEILTALPPHIGYIIIEHDMDVALRVVESVTMMHNGRIFKEGAPHEIESDPEVQELYLGGGHE
;
A
#
# COMPACT_ATOMS: atom_id res chain seq x y z
N MET A 1 -14.90 -20.59 31.16
CA MET A 1 -15.24 -19.32 30.47
C MET A 1 -13.97 -18.49 30.16
N ASP A 2 -12.86 -18.64 30.89
CA ASP A 2 -11.65 -17.82 30.71
C ASP A 2 -10.86 -18.05 29.41
N ARG A 3 -10.87 -19.27 28.86
CA ARG A 3 -10.10 -19.58 27.63
C ARG A 3 -10.66 -18.94 26.35
N VAL A 4 -11.93 -18.53 26.32
CA VAL A 4 -12.53 -17.84 25.15
C VAL A 4 -12.26 -16.34 25.25
N ALA A 5 -12.31 -15.79 26.45
CA ALA A 5 -11.95 -14.40 26.70
C ALA A 5 -10.46 -14.13 26.44
N ASP A 6 -9.56 -15.04 26.86
CA ASP A 6 -8.13 -14.96 26.54
C ASP A 6 -7.84 -15.10 25.03
N ARG A 7 -8.58 -15.93 24.30
CA ARG A 7 -8.44 -16.01 22.84
C ARG A 7 -8.98 -14.76 22.12
N LEU A 8 -10.03 -14.16 22.64
CA LEU A 8 -10.57 -12.90 22.08
C LEU A 8 -9.68 -11.70 22.41
N SER A 9 -9.05 -11.65 23.58
CA SER A 9 -8.05 -10.62 23.93
C SER A 9 -6.75 -10.79 23.14
N ALA A 10 -6.32 -12.02 22.88
CA ALA A 10 -5.16 -12.31 22.02
C ALA A 10 -5.42 -11.97 20.53
N LEU A 11 -6.66 -12.05 20.04
CA LEU A 11 -7.03 -11.63 18.70
C LEU A 11 -7.10 -10.11 18.55
N GLY A 12 -7.30 -9.35 19.63
CA GLY A 12 -7.30 -7.88 19.63
C GLY A 12 -5.90 -7.24 19.65
N SER A 13 -4.83 -8.04 19.77
CA SER A 13 -3.45 -7.57 19.99
C SER A 13 -2.46 -7.89 18.86
N THR A 14 -2.87 -8.61 17.81
CA THR A 14 -1.93 -8.97 16.74
C THR A 14 -1.80 -7.84 15.73
N ALA A 15 -0.61 -7.25 15.61
CA ALA A 15 -0.31 -6.25 14.58
C ALA A 15 -0.59 -6.79 13.17
N ALA A 16 -1.06 -5.91 12.27
CA ALA A 16 -1.21 -6.25 10.86
C ALA A 16 0.16 -6.40 10.19
N LEU A 17 1.06 -5.46 10.49
CA LEU A 17 2.45 -5.49 10.04
C LEU A 17 3.35 -5.12 11.24
N GLU A 18 4.38 -5.92 11.47
CA GLU A 18 5.37 -5.66 12.51
C GLU A 18 6.77 -5.85 11.92
N LEU A 19 7.59 -4.82 12.02
CA LEU A 19 9.01 -4.83 11.73
C LEU A 19 9.77 -4.70 13.05
N ARG A 20 10.76 -5.54 13.28
CA ARG A 20 11.61 -5.49 14.48
C ARG A 20 13.08 -5.47 14.07
N GLY A 21 13.75 -4.34 14.27
CA GLY A 21 15.18 -4.18 14.04
C GLY A 21 15.58 -4.42 12.58
N VAL A 22 14.70 -4.11 11.62
CA VAL A 22 14.92 -4.39 10.21
C VAL A 22 16.06 -3.51 9.69
N THR A 23 17.14 -4.15 9.22
CA THR A 23 18.30 -3.52 8.62
C THR A 23 18.50 -4.05 7.22
N ARG A 24 18.84 -3.18 6.26
CA ARG A 24 19.21 -3.58 4.90
C ARG A 24 20.49 -2.89 4.46
N MET A 25 21.49 -3.69 4.16
CA MET A 25 22.77 -3.26 3.62
C MET A 25 22.86 -3.55 2.11
N PHE A 26 23.45 -2.63 1.35
CA PHE A 26 23.91 -2.83 -0.03
C PHE A 26 25.41 -2.60 -0.05
N GLY A 27 26.19 -3.66 0.05
CA GLY A 27 27.63 -3.54 0.30
C GLY A 27 27.91 -2.80 1.59
N ALA A 28 28.62 -1.67 1.53
CA ALA A 28 28.91 -0.81 2.68
C ALA A 28 27.79 0.21 3.00
N LEU A 29 26.79 0.37 2.11
CA LEU A 29 25.71 1.33 2.29
C LEU A 29 24.59 0.71 3.16
N ALA A 30 24.30 1.34 4.30
CA ALA A 30 23.15 1.02 5.14
C ALA A 30 21.92 1.80 4.61
N ALA A 31 21.08 1.15 3.80
CA ALA A 31 19.85 1.76 3.29
C ALA A 31 18.71 1.78 4.31
N LEU A 32 18.71 0.81 5.23
CA LEU A 32 17.84 0.79 6.42
C LEU A 32 18.68 0.37 7.62
N THR A 33 18.45 0.99 8.77
CA THR A 33 19.15 0.70 10.01
C THR A 33 18.17 0.65 11.17
N ASP A 34 17.98 -0.56 11.74
CA ASP A 34 17.20 -0.79 12.96
C ASP A 34 15.77 -0.26 12.91
N ILE A 35 15.06 -0.51 11.79
CA ILE A 35 13.68 -0.07 11.61
C ILE A 35 12.75 -0.97 12.43
N THR A 36 12.04 -0.35 13.37
CA THR A 36 11.02 -1.01 14.19
C THR A 36 9.71 -0.25 14.05
N ILE A 37 8.71 -0.87 13.43
CA ILE A 37 7.37 -0.28 13.16
C ILE A 37 6.32 -1.32 13.53
N THR A 38 5.26 -0.88 14.19
CA THR A 38 4.07 -1.70 14.45
C THR A 38 2.85 -1.01 13.88
N VAL A 39 2.14 -1.68 12.97
CA VAL A 39 0.90 -1.18 12.33
C VAL A 39 -0.26 -2.07 12.74
N ARG A 40 -1.33 -1.47 13.24
CA ARG A 40 -2.54 -2.18 13.68
C ARG A 40 -3.40 -2.62 12.50
N PRO A 41 -4.25 -3.65 12.66
CA PRO A 41 -5.27 -3.98 11.66
C PRO A 41 -6.17 -2.78 11.36
N GLY A 42 -6.35 -2.47 10.07
CA GLY A 42 -7.15 -1.32 9.63
C GLY A 42 -6.44 0.04 9.72
N GLU A 43 -5.29 0.13 10.37
CA GLU A 43 -4.55 1.39 10.50
C GLU A 43 -4.07 1.89 9.13
N ARG A 44 -4.18 3.21 8.94
CA ARG A 44 -3.73 3.95 7.76
C ARG A 44 -2.54 4.82 8.16
N ARG A 45 -1.37 4.51 7.59
CA ARG A 45 -0.10 5.15 7.99
C ARG A 45 0.61 5.76 6.77
N ALA A 46 1.17 6.96 6.93
CA ALA A 46 2.12 7.50 5.98
C ALA A 46 3.55 7.20 6.41
N VAL A 47 4.42 6.92 5.43
CA VAL A 47 5.87 6.91 5.59
C VAL A 47 6.42 8.04 4.74
N LEU A 48 6.87 9.10 5.41
CA LEU A 48 7.38 10.32 4.81
C LEU A 48 8.90 10.43 5.02
N GLY A 49 9.57 11.23 4.23
CA GLY A 49 11.01 11.45 4.33
C GLY A 49 11.57 11.97 3.01
N SER A 50 12.75 12.57 3.05
CA SER A 50 13.47 13.08 1.86
C SER A 50 13.79 11.95 0.86
N ASN A 51 14.22 12.33 -0.35
CA ASN A 51 14.75 11.36 -1.30
C ASN A 51 16.01 10.68 -0.70
N GLY A 52 16.10 9.37 -0.88
CA GLY A 52 17.19 8.58 -0.26
C GLY A 52 16.97 8.22 1.22
N ALA A 53 15.87 8.64 1.88
CA ALA A 53 15.59 8.29 3.27
C ALA A 53 15.37 6.78 3.54
N GLY A 54 15.27 5.94 2.48
CA GLY A 54 15.10 4.49 2.61
C GLY A 54 13.66 3.98 2.42
N LYS A 55 12.69 4.85 2.11
CA LYS A 55 11.26 4.50 2.00
C LYS A 55 11.00 3.35 1.01
N THR A 56 11.49 3.45 -0.21
CA THR A 56 11.34 2.40 -1.23
C THR A 56 12.03 1.10 -0.83
N THR A 57 13.20 1.20 -0.17
CA THR A 57 13.90 0.01 0.37
C THR A 57 13.08 -0.65 1.47
N LEU A 58 12.42 0.13 2.33
CA LEU A 58 11.49 -0.39 3.34
C LEU A 58 10.35 -1.15 2.67
N PHE A 59 9.70 -0.58 1.66
CA PHE A 59 8.63 -1.25 0.92
C PHE A 59 9.12 -2.55 0.27
N ASN A 60 10.30 -2.52 -0.36
CA ASN A 60 10.89 -3.72 -0.96
C ASN A 60 11.20 -4.83 0.07
N CYS A 61 11.57 -4.46 1.30
CA CYS A 61 11.72 -5.43 2.38
C CYS A 61 10.36 -5.98 2.84
N VAL A 62 9.34 -5.13 2.98
CA VAL A 62 7.99 -5.55 3.39
C VAL A 62 7.31 -6.42 2.33
N THR A 63 7.53 -6.16 1.05
CA THR A 63 6.99 -6.98 -0.05
C THR A 63 7.77 -8.28 -0.29
N GLY A 64 9.02 -8.35 0.17
CA GLY A 64 9.90 -9.50 -0.05
C GLY A 64 10.71 -9.43 -1.35
N ASP A 65 10.68 -8.30 -2.06
CA ASP A 65 11.56 -8.03 -3.19
C ASP A 65 13.03 -7.98 -2.75
N PHE A 66 13.26 -7.50 -1.51
CA PHE A 66 14.55 -7.60 -0.81
C PHE A 66 14.39 -8.33 0.52
N LEU A 67 15.28 -9.25 0.82
CA LEU A 67 15.38 -9.80 2.17
C LEU A 67 16.13 -8.79 3.06
N PRO A 68 15.71 -8.57 4.32
CA PRO A 68 16.50 -7.78 5.25
C PRO A 68 17.85 -8.47 5.55
N THR A 69 18.87 -7.68 5.86
CA THR A 69 20.17 -8.19 6.30
C THR A 69 20.08 -8.72 7.74
N SER A 70 19.26 -8.06 8.56
CA SER A 70 18.93 -8.50 9.92
C SER A 70 17.53 -7.96 10.32
N GLY A 71 17.02 -8.46 11.43
CA GLY A 71 15.67 -8.15 11.92
C GLY A 71 14.61 -9.09 11.37
N THR A 72 13.35 -8.86 11.75
CA THR A 72 12.21 -9.72 11.41
C THR A 72 11.04 -8.90 10.90
N ILE A 73 10.26 -9.50 9.99
CA ILE A 73 9.03 -8.93 9.45
C ILE A 73 7.90 -9.92 9.69
N ARG A 74 6.87 -9.49 10.41
CA ARG A 74 5.67 -10.30 10.66
C ARG A 74 4.45 -9.65 10.02
N PHE A 75 3.61 -10.48 9.44
CA PHE A 75 2.36 -10.09 8.83
C PHE A 75 1.21 -10.85 9.49
N PHE A 76 0.33 -10.13 10.20
CA PHE A 76 -0.71 -10.71 11.05
C PHE A 76 -0.19 -11.81 11.97
N GLY A 77 0.95 -11.56 12.62
CA GLY A 77 1.59 -12.47 13.57
C GLY A 77 2.45 -13.59 12.95
N GLU A 78 2.33 -13.86 11.64
CA GLU A 78 3.16 -14.83 10.93
C GLU A 78 4.49 -14.20 10.53
N ASP A 79 5.60 -14.90 10.79
CA ASP A 79 6.91 -14.48 10.32
C ASP A 79 7.01 -14.69 8.81
N VAL A 80 7.12 -13.60 8.07
CA VAL A 80 7.21 -13.59 6.60
C VAL A 80 8.59 -13.14 6.11
N THR A 81 9.56 -13.01 7.00
CA THR A 81 10.89 -12.44 6.72
C THR A 81 11.56 -13.07 5.50
N ALA A 82 11.53 -14.39 5.40
CA ALA A 82 12.14 -15.13 4.30
C ALA A 82 11.17 -15.44 3.14
N PHE A 83 9.90 -15.00 3.20
CA PHE A 83 8.91 -15.36 2.18
C PHE A 83 9.09 -14.51 0.93
N PRO A 84 9.03 -15.16 -0.25
CA PRO A 84 9.05 -14.43 -1.52
C PRO A 84 7.76 -13.62 -1.73
N PRO A 85 7.74 -12.62 -2.63
CA PRO A 85 6.60 -11.71 -2.83
C PRO A 85 5.27 -12.44 -3.08
N TYR A 86 5.26 -13.48 -3.91
CA TYR A 86 4.03 -14.20 -4.26
C TYR A 86 3.37 -14.89 -3.05
N GLU A 87 4.15 -15.29 -2.04
CA GLU A 87 3.62 -15.86 -0.81
C GLU A 87 2.99 -14.81 0.10
N ARG A 88 3.61 -13.61 0.19
CA ARG A 88 3.05 -12.47 0.92
C ARG A 88 1.77 -11.97 0.26
N ILE A 89 1.73 -11.96 -1.08
CA ILE A 89 0.53 -11.65 -1.86
C ILE A 89 -0.62 -12.62 -1.52
N ARG A 90 -0.36 -13.92 -1.42
CA ARG A 90 -1.38 -14.93 -1.06
C ARG A 90 -1.94 -14.75 0.36
N ARG A 91 -1.21 -14.11 1.24
CA ARG A 91 -1.62 -13.78 2.61
C ARG A 91 -2.42 -12.48 2.70
N GLY A 92 -2.58 -11.77 1.58
CA GLY A 92 -3.38 -10.55 1.48
C GLY A 92 -2.59 -9.26 1.56
N LEU A 93 -1.25 -9.30 1.44
CA LEU A 93 -0.43 -8.10 1.23
C LEU A 93 -0.48 -7.72 -0.25
N ARG A 94 -0.65 -6.42 -0.54
CA ARG A 94 -0.60 -5.86 -1.90
C ARG A 94 0.33 -4.67 -1.95
N ARG A 95 0.81 -4.33 -3.13
CA ARG A 95 1.56 -3.10 -3.40
C ARG A 95 1.14 -2.52 -4.75
N THR A 96 1.01 -1.21 -4.84
CA THR A 96 1.06 -0.49 -6.11
C THR A 96 2.54 -0.20 -6.45
N TYR A 97 2.95 -0.40 -7.68
CA TYR A 97 4.32 -0.16 -8.12
C TYR A 97 4.40 1.16 -8.88
N GLN A 98 5.54 1.87 -8.80
CA GLN A 98 5.78 3.10 -9.57
C GLN A 98 5.73 2.86 -11.09
N ILE A 99 6.09 1.66 -11.55
CA ILE A 99 5.94 1.25 -12.95
C ILE A 99 4.64 0.47 -13.06
N SER A 100 3.70 1.03 -13.79
CA SER A 100 2.36 0.46 -13.99
C SER A 100 2.44 -0.91 -14.66
N ALA A 101 1.95 -1.94 -13.96
CA ALA A 101 1.80 -3.29 -14.52
C ALA A 101 0.44 -3.44 -15.25
N LEU A 102 0.02 -2.39 -15.99
CA LEU A 102 -1.24 -2.35 -16.71
C LEU A 102 -1.11 -3.02 -18.07
N PHE A 103 -2.11 -3.81 -18.45
CA PHE A 103 -2.23 -4.35 -19.79
C PHE A 103 -2.86 -3.31 -20.71
N LEU A 104 -2.02 -2.47 -21.34
CA LEU A 104 -2.46 -1.33 -22.15
C LEU A 104 -3.38 -1.69 -23.32
N GLY A 105 -3.21 -2.87 -23.89
CA GLY A 105 -4.06 -3.40 -24.99
C GLY A 105 -5.37 -4.05 -24.55
N LEU A 106 -5.68 -4.02 -23.25
CA LEU A 106 -6.94 -4.54 -22.71
C LEU A 106 -7.80 -3.40 -22.17
N THR A 107 -9.10 -3.66 -22.01
CA THR A 107 -10.02 -2.70 -21.40
C THR A 107 -9.76 -2.56 -19.89
N VAL A 108 -10.28 -1.49 -19.26
CA VAL A 108 -10.30 -1.34 -17.80
C VAL A 108 -10.93 -2.56 -17.14
N ARG A 109 -12.09 -2.99 -17.64
CA ARG A 109 -12.80 -4.17 -17.13
C ARG A 109 -11.95 -5.42 -17.21
N ASP A 110 -11.29 -5.69 -18.34
CA ASP A 110 -10.45 -6.88 -18.52
C ASP A 110 -9.24 -6.86 -17.56
N ASN A 111 -8.60 -5.70 -17.35
CA ASN A 111 -7.52 -5.55 -16.39
C ASN A 111 -7.96 -5.92 -14.97
N VAL A 112 -9.06 -5.32 -14.48
CA VAL A 112 -9.59 -5.59 -13.14
C VAL A 112 -10.05 -7.04 -13.02
N TYR A 113 -10.72 -7.58 -14.06
CA TYR A 113 -11.13 -8.98 -14.09
C TYR A 113 -9.94 -9.94 -13.97
N LEU A 114 -8.87 -9.69 -14.72
CA LEU A 114 -7.64 -10.52 -14.65
C LEU A 114 -7.00 -10.46 -13.26
N ALA A 115 -6.97 -9.30 -12.63
CA ALA A 115 -6.47 -9.15 -11.26
C ALA A 115 -7.32 -9.97 -10.26
N CYS A 116 -8.65 -9.85 -10.31
CA CYS A 116 -9.56 -10.65 -9.48
C CYS A 116 -9.37 -12.15 -9.69
N ARG A 117 -9.21 -12.57 -10.94
CA ARG A 117 -9.01 -13.98 -11.32
C ARG A 117 -7.65 -14.51 -10.84
N GLY A 118 -6.59 -13.72 -10.97
CA GLY A 118 -5.22 -14.10 -10.60
C GLY A 118 -5.08 -14.49 -9.13
N VAL A 119 -5.87 -13.90 -8.24
CA VAL A 119 -5.89 -14.20 -6.80
C VAL A 119 -6.96 -15.22 -6.39
N SER A 120 -7.86 -15.59 -7.30
CA SER A 120 -8.91 -16.57 -7.02
C SER A 120 -8.39 -18.01 -7.04
N ARG A 121 -9.11 -18.93 -6.37
CA ARG A 121 -8.83 -20.37 -6.45
C ARG A 121 -9.05 -20.93 -7.87
N ALA A 122 -9.89 -20.28 -8.67
CA ALA A 122 -10.21 -20.64 -10.03
C ALA A 122 -9.24 -20.08 -11.10
N ARG A 123 -8.07 -19.56 -10.69
CA ARG A 123 -7.08 -18.90 -11.59
C ARG A 123 -6.65 -19.70 -12.81
N PHE A 124 -6.69 -21.03 -12.74
CA PHE A 124 -6.34 -21.94 -13.84
C PHE A 124 -7.57 -22.50 -14.59
N SER A 125 -8.79 -22.11 -14.24
CA SER A 125 -9.98 -22.54 -14.95
C SER A 125 -10.01 -21.93 -16.36
N MET A 126 -10.13 -22.74 -17.38
CA MET A 126 -10.27 -22.30 -18.78
C MET A 126 -11.72 -21.99 -19.16
N LEU A 127 -12.67 -22.25 -18.26
CA LEU A 127 -14.08 -21.92 -18.49
C LEU A 127 -14.28 -20.40 -18.45
N ARG A 128 -14.89 -19.85 -19.47
CA ARG A 128 -15.28 -18.43 -19.52
C ARG A 128 -16.40 -18.20 -18.50
N PRO A 129 -16.24 -17.31 -17.51
CA PRO A 129 -17.30 -17.04 -16.56
C PRO A 129 -18.49 -16.37 -17.26
N SER A 130 -19.69 -16.64 -16.76
CA SER A 130 -20.90 -15.92 -17.18
C SER A 130 -20.92 -14.51 -16.58
N VAL A 131 -21.72 -13.60 -17.13
CA VAL A 131 -21.91 -12.23 -16.60
C VAL A 131 -22.44 -12.23 -15.16
N SER A 132 -23.07 -13.33 -14.74
CA SER A 132 -23.57 -13.54 -13.36
C SER A 132 -22.51 -14.11 -12.41
N ASP A 133 -21.27 -14.30 -12.87
CA ASP A 133 -20.18 -14.84 -12.05
C ASP A 133 -19.81 -13.83 -10.94
N ALA A 134 -19.54 -14.35 -9.76
CA ALA A 134 -19.08 -13.57 -8.61
C ALA A 134 -17.80 -12.75 -8.90
N LEU A 135 -16.93 -13.23 -9.79
CA LEU A 135 -15.75 -12.49 -10.22
C LEU A 135 -16.11 -11.24 -11.03
N MET A 136 -17.08 -11.35 -11.96
CA MET A 136 -17.55 -10.22 -12.75
C MET A 136 -18.21 -9.17 -11.86
N GLN A 137 -19.06 -9.60 -10.91
CA GLN A 137 -19.66 -8.69 -9.94
C GLN A 137 -18.60 -7.99 -9.05
N SER A 138 -17.53 -8.71 -8.68
CA SER A 138 -16.41 -8.11 -7.93
C SER A 138 -15.65 -7.10 -8.79
N THR A 139 -15.46 -7.41 -10.08
CA THR A 139 -14.83 -6.50 -11.05
C THR A 139 -15.59 -5.19 -11.18
N GLU A 140 -16.93 -5.25 -11.40
CA GLU A 140 -17.75 -4.05 -11.54
C GLU A 140 -17.74 -3.20 -10.26
N ARG A 141 -17.84 -3.82 -9.08
CA ARG A 141 -17.74 -3.10 -7.79
C ARG A 141 -16.40 -2.39 -7.60
N LEU A 142 -15.30 -2.99 -8.01
CA LEU A 142 -13.98 -2.35 -7.93
C LEU A 142 -13.86 -1.19 -8.90
N ILE A 143 -14.38 -1.30 -10.13
CA ILE A 143 -14.41 -0.22 -11.12
C ILE A 143 -15.24 0.97 -10.59
N GLU A 144 -16.39 0.69 -9.98
CA GLU A 144 -17.23 1.71 -9.35
C GLU A 144 -16.52 2.39 -8.18
N ALA A 145 -15.87 1.61 -7.30
CA ALA A 145 -15.17 2.11 -6.13
C ALA A 145 -13.99 3.07 -6.45
N VAL A 146 -13.44 2.98 -7.66
CA VAL A 146 -12.36 3.86 -8.13
C VAL A 146 -12.83 4.85 -9.20
N HIS A 147 -14.14 5.07 -9.35
CA HIS A 147 -14.78 6.04 -10.26
C HIS A 147 -14.48 5.84 -11.77
N LEU A 148 -14.20 4.60 -12.20
CA LEU A 148 -13.89 4.28 -13.61
C LEU A 148 -15.07 3.71 -14.41
N THR A 149 -16.31 3.79 -13.90
CA THR A 149 -17.50 3.21 -14.54
C THR A 149 -17.73 3.72 -15.96
N SER A 150 -17.50 5.01 -16.21
CA SER A 150 -17.73 5.64 -17.53
C SER A 150 -16.74 5.20 -18.59
N VAL A 151 -15.55 4.73 -18.19
CA VAL A 151 -14.45 4.32 -19.09
C VAL A 151 -14.15 2.82 -19.03
N ARG A 152 -15.02 2.02 -18.38
CA ARG A 152 -14.78 0.59 -18.11
C ARG A 152 -14.51 -0.27 -19.34
N ASP A 153 -15.08 0.13 -20.51
CA ASP A 153 -14.93 -0.58 -21.77
C ASP A 153 -13.87 0.04 -22.68
N GLN A 154 -13.20 1.12 -22.27
CA GLN A 154 -12.10 1.75 -23.01
C GLN A 154 -10.80 0.96 -22.81
N LEU A 155 -9.91 1.04 -23.80
CA LEU A 155 -8.57 0.51 -23.69
C LEU A 155 -7.76 1.33 -22.68
N VAL A 156 -6.94 0.65 -21.88
CA VAL A 156 -6.11 1.32 -20.87
C VAL A 156 -5.10 2.30 -21.50
N SER A 157 -4.66 2.03 -22.74
CA SER A 157 -3.80 2.95 -23.51
C SER A 157 -4.45 4.29 -23.83
N GLU A 158 -5.78 4.40 -23.76
CA GLU A 158 -6.56 5.61 -24.06
C GLU A 158 -6.91 6.42 -22.80
N LEU A 159 -6.60 5.89 -21.62
CA LEU A 159 -6.91 6.54 -20.35
C LEU A 159 -5.96 7.71 -20.06
N ALA A 160 -6.50 8.75 -19.45
CA ALA A 160 -5.71 9.81 -18.82
C ALA A 160 -4.85 9.23 -17.67
N HIS A 161 -3.76 9.92 -17.33
CA HIS A 161 -2.83 9.46 -16.30
C HIS A 161 -3.50 9.22 -14.94
N GLY A 162 -4.39 10.12 -14.50
CA GLY A 162 -5.17 9.94 -13.27
C GLY A 162 -6.06 8.70 -13.29
N GLN A 163 -6.70 8.42 -14.45
CA GLN A 163 -7.52 7.21 -14.60
C GLN A 163 -6.67 5.92 -14.56
N GLN A 164 -5.44 5.96 -15.08
CA GLN A 164 -4.50 4.83 -14.94
C GLN A 164 -4.14 4.61 -13.47
N ARG A 165 -3.91 5.69 -12.69
CA ARG A 165 -3.67 5.59 -11.24
C ARG A 165 -4.87 5.04 -10.47
N GLN A 166 -6.09 5.46 -10.82
CA GLN A 166 -7.32 4.89 -10.25
C GLN A 166 -7.42 3.38 -10.55
N LEU A 167 -7.07 2.97 -11.79
CA LEU A 167 -7.04 1.56 -12.17
C LEU A 167 -6.01 0.76 -11.36
N GLU A 168 -4.82 1.29 -11.11
CA GLU A 168 -3.81 0.64 -10.25
C GLU A 168 -4.33 0.38 -8.84
N ILE A 169 -5.10 1.32 -8.28
CA ILE A 169 -5.76 1.12 -6.98
C ILE A 169 -6.79 -0.01 -7.07
N ALA A 170 -7.61 -0.05 -8.12
CA ALA A 170 -8.56 -1.14 -8.33
C ALA A 170 -7.87 -2.50 -8.38
N LEU A 171 -6.72 -2.59 -9.09
CA LEU A 171 -5.92 -3.82 -9.16
C LEU A 171 -5.36 -4.21 -7.79
N ALA A 172 -4.90 -3.25 -6.98
CA ALA A 172 -4.42 -3.50 -5.62
C ALA A 172 -5.55 -4.00 -4.69
N LEU A 173 -6.79 -3.53 -4.90
CA LEU A 173 -7.97 -3.96 -4.15
C LEU A 173 -8.48 -5.35 -4.57
N ALA A 174 -8.03 -5.87 -5.72
CA ALA A 174 -8.49 -7.15 -6.22
C ALA A 174 -8.21 -8.29 -5.23
N GLY A 175 -9.21 -9.16 -5.02
CA GLY A 175 -9.11 -10.31 -4.14
C GLY A 175 -9.17 -10.00 -2.64
N ALA A 176 -9.76 -8.87 -2.26
CA ALA A 176 -9.98 -8.44 -0.89
C ALA A 176 -8.68 -8.49 -0.04
N PRO A 177 -7.71 -7.60 -0.30
CA PRO A 177 -6.47 -7.54 0.46
C PRO A 177 -6.74 -7.24 1.93
N ARG A 178 -5.84 -7.69 2.80
CA ARG A 178 -5.86 -7.33 4.22
C ARG A 178 -5.04 -6.07 4.50
N PHE A 179 -4.06 -5.80 3.63
CA PHE A 179 -3.12 -4.69 3.77
C PHE A 179 -2.53 -4.27 2.42
N ILE A 180 -2.38 -2.96 2.20
CA ILE A 180 -1.88 -2.42 0.94
C ILE A 180 -0.68 -1.50 1.21
N LEU A 181 0.32 -1.53 0.34
CA LEU A 181 1.41 -0.58 0.27
C LEU A 181 1.21 0.30 -0.97
N PHE A 182 0.93 1.58 -0.76
CA PHE A 182 0.80 2.56 -1.83
C PHE A 182 2.12 3.32 -2.01
N ASP A 183 2.72 3.22 -3.19
CA ASP A 183 4.00 3.82 -3.51
C ASP A 183 3.79 5.03 -4.43
N GLU A 184 3.79 6.22 -3.83
CA GLU A 184 3.61 7.53 -4.47
C GLU A 184 2.39 7.60 -5.41
N PRO A 185 1.18 7.25 -4.94
CA PRO A 185 -0.01 7.21 -5.80
C PRO A 185 -0.42 8.58 -6.33
N ALA A 186 -0.02 9.70 -5.68
CA ALA A 186 -0.32 11.06 -6.13
C ALA A 186 0.71 11.64 -7.12
N ALA A 187 1.79 10.90 -7.43
CA ALA A 187 2.84 11.38 -8.31
C ALA A 187 2.30 11.71 -9.72
N GLY A 188 2.56 12.93 -10.20
CA GLY A 188 2.14 13.37 -11.52
C GLY A 188 0.66 13.73 -11.66
N LEU A 189 -0.14 13.64 -10.61
CA LEU A 189 -1.56 13.98 -10.63
C LEU A 189 -1.79 15.51 -10.56
N SER A 190 -2.77 15.99 -11.31
CA SER A 190 -3.31 17.35 -11.18
C SER A 190 -4.00 17.54 -9.82
N PRO A 191 -4.26 18.80 -9.39
CA PRO A 191 -4.96 19.05 -8.13
C PRO A 191 -6.37 18.44 -8.05
N THR A 192 -7.06 18.28 -9.18
CA THR A 192 -8.37 17.63 -9.24
C THR A 192 -8.23 16.12 -9.04
N GLU A 193 -7.32 15.48 -9.76
CA GLU A 193 -7.06 14.03 -9.64
C GLU A 193 -6.55 13.65 -8.25
N ARG A 194 -5.76 14.52 -7.57
CA ARG A 194 -5.36 14.33 -6.17
C ARG A 194 -6.56 14.31 -5.21
N ARG A 195 -7.56 15.17 -5.42
CA ARG A 195 -8.80 15.16 -4.62
C ARG A 195 -9.58 13.87 -4.82
N GLU A 196 -9.72 13.41 -6.05
CA GLU A 196 -10.36 12.14 -6.37
C GLU A 196 -9.59 10.96 -5.72
N LEU A 197 -8.26 10.98 -5.75
CA LEU A 197 -7.43 9.98 -5.06
C LEU A 197 -7.70 9.97 -3.55
N VAL A 198 -7.76 11.15 -2.92
CA VAL A 198 -8.08 11.27 -1.47
C VAL A 198 -9.46 10.71 -1.17
N GLU A 199 -10.48 10.99 -2.00
CA GLU A 199 -11.83 10.45 -1.86
C GLU A 199 -11.82 8.91 -1.93
N ILE A 200 -11.14 8.33 -2.93
CA ILE A 200 -11.02 6.88 -3.10
C ILE A 200 -10.34 6.24 -1.89
N LEU A 201 -9.19 6.78 -1.44
CA LEU A 201 -8.45 6.23 -0.30
C LEU A 201 -9.22 6.35 1.01
N THR A 202 -9.96 7.44 1.20
CA THR A 202 -10.79 7.66 2.39
C THR A 202 -11.99 6.72 2.42
N ALA A 203 -12.58 6.43 1.25
CA ALA A 203 -13.73 5.54 1.10
C ALA A 203 -13.37 4.03 1.23
N LEU A 204 -12.08 3.67 1.31
CA LEU A 204 -11.68 2.28 1.47
C LEU A 204 -12.29 1.66 2.73
N PRO A 205 -12.68 0.38 2.68
CA PRO A 205 -13.23 -0.32 3.84
C PRO A 205 -12.30 -0.22 5.07
N PRO A 206 -12.83 0.03 6.28
CA PRO A 206 -12.02 0.30 7.48
C PRO A 206 -11.16 -0.89 7.93
N HIS A 207 -11.47 -2.11 7.48
CA HIS A 207 -10.65 -3.29 7.78
C HIS A 207 -9.41 -3.41 6.89
N ILE A 208 -9.31 -2.63 5.81
CA ILE A 208 -8.13 -2.58 4.95
C ILE A 208 -7.18 -1.53 5.49
N GLY A 209 -6.11 -1.99 6.17
CA GLY A 209 -5.00 -1.13 6.54
C GLY A 209 -4.08 -0.86 5.37
N TYR A 210 -3.33 0.26 5.44
CA TYR A 210 -2.31 0.53 4.44
C TYR A 210 -1.15 1.39 4.96
N ILE A 211 -0.03 1.28 4.27
CA ILE A 211 1.04 2.27 4.34
C ILE A 211 1.11 2.98 2.99
N ILE A 212 1.20 4.30 3.02
CA ILE A 212 1.41 5.14 1.85
C ILE A 212 2.76 5.85 1.95
N ILE A 213 3.60 5.73 0.91
CA ILE A 213 4.75 6.61 0.71
C ILE A 213 4.26 7.75 -0.15
N GLU A 214 4.48 8.98 0.28
CA GLU A 214 4.16 10.18 -0.48
C GLU A 214 5.21 11.26 -0.27
N HIS A 215 5.33 12.15 -1.26
CA HIS A 215 6.10 13.39 -1.17
C HIS A 215 5.20 14.60 -0.94
N ASP A 216 3.92 14.50 -1.31
CA ASP A 216 2.91 15.50 -1.08
C ASP A 216 2.30 15.29 0.32
N MET A 217 2.74 16.12 1.28
CA MET A 217 2.25 16.06 2.66
C MET A 217 0.74 16.35 2.73
N ASP A 218 0.23 17.26 1.90
CA ASP A 218 -1.20 17.60 1.91
C ASP A 218 -2.08 16.41 1.55
N VAL A 219 -1.64 15.58 0.60
CA VAL A 219 -2.34 14.34 0.25
C VAL A 219 -2.17 13.31 1.36
N ALA A 220 -0.92 13.06 1.81
CA ALA A 220 -0.61 12.02 2.78
C ALA A 220 -1.38 12.24 4.10
N LEU A 221 -1.32 13.45 4.68
CA LEU A 221 -1.89 13.73 6.00
C LEU A 221 -3.42 13.65 6.02
N ARG A 222 -4.09 13.82 4.86
CA ARG A 222 -5.57 13.72 4.77
C ARG A 222 -6.10 12.30 4.80
N VAL A 223 -5.27 11.31 4.47
CA VAL A 223 -5.73 9.93 4.26
C VAL A 223 -5.21 8.95 5.31
N VAL A 224 -4.48 9.43 6.34
CA VAL A 224 -3.84 8.57 7.35
C VAL A 224 -4.19 8.99 8.79
N GLU A 225 -4.01 8.04 9.70
CA GLU A 225 -4.19 8.23 11.16
C GLU A 225 -2.85 8.39 11.87
N SER A 226 -1.75 7.94 11.27
CA SER A 226 -0.41 8.00 11.85
C SER A 226 0.65 8.23 10.77
N VAL A 227 1.75 8.82 11.16
CA VAL A 227 2.88 9.16 10.29
C VAL A 227 4.17 8.62 10.90
N THR A 228 5.01 8.03 10.07
CA THR A 228 6.40 7.68 10.37
C THR A 228 7.31 8.50 9.48
N MET A 229 8.11 9.37 10.07
CA MET A 229 9.13 10.15 9.38
C MET A 229 10.43 9.36 9.30
N MET A 230 10.99 9.23 8.10
CA MET A 230 12.28 8.57 7.88
C MET A 230 13.35 9.56 7.43
N HIS A 231 14.55 9.40 7.97
CA HIS A 231 15.73 10.14 7.57
C HIS A 231 16.97 9.23 7.60
N ASN A 232 17.78 9.23 6.56
CA ASN A 232 19.02 8.45 6.45
C ASN A 232 18.87 6.98 6.86
N GLY A 233 17.82 6.31 6.38
CA GLY A 233 17.56 4.90 6.64
C GLY A 233 17.10 4.58 8.08
N ARG A 234 16.70 5.57 8.87
CA ARG A 234 16.21 5.41 10.24
C ARG A 234 14.85 6.05 10.41
N ILE A 235 14.11 5.63 11.43
CA ILE A 235 12.95 6.37 11.90
C ILE A 235 13.46 7.60 12.64
N PHE A 236 13.01 8.76 12.19
CA PHE A 236 13.30 10.04 12.81
C PHE A 236 12.23 10.41 13.86
N LYS A 237 10.95 10.27 13.47
CA LYS A 237 9.82 10.59 14.33
C LYS A 237 8.57 9.82 13.95
N GLU A 238 7.70 9.57 14.93
CA GLU A 238 6.36 9.02 14.70
C GLU A 238 5.33 9.85 15.49
N GLY A 239 4.13 9.99 14.92
CA GLY A 239 3.05 10.74 15.58
C GLY A 239 1.78 10.79 14.75
N ALA A 240 0.77 11.49 15.27
CA ALA A 240 -0.44 11.82 14.53
C ALA A 240 -0.12 12.88 13.46
N PRO A 241 -0.94 12.97 12.37
CA PRO A 241 -0.71 13.93 11.29
C PRO A 241 -0.47 15.37 11.80
N HIS A 242 -1.32 15.87 12.70
CA HIS A 242 -1.21 17.22 13.23
C HIS A 242 0.05 17.46 14.10
N GLU A 243 0.55 16.43 14.78
CA GLU A 243 1.78 16.50 15.57
C GLU A 243 3.00 16.61 14.65
N ILE A 244 3.02 15.84 13.58
CA ILE A 244 4.10 15.85 12.59
C ILE A 244 4.11 17.15 11.79
N GLU A 245 2.93 17.65 11.37
CA GLU A 245 2.81 18.89 10.61
C GLU A 245 3.29 20.12 11.40
N SER A 246 3.01 20.17 12.71
CA SER A 246 3.38 21.28 13.58
C SER A 246 4.77 21.18 14.20
N ASP A 247 5.49 20.08 13.97
CA ASP A 247 6.79 19.82 14.57
C ASP A 247 7.91 20.65 13.93
N PRO A 248 8.63 21.51 14.70
CA PRO A 248 9.68 22.39 14.17
C PRO A 248 10.85 21.60 13.53
N GLU A 249 11.24 20.45 14.09
CA GLU A 249 12.34 19.64 13.57
C GLU A 249 11.96 19.00 12.23
N VAL A 250 10.70 18.57 12.10
CA VAL A 250 10.15 18.05 10.85
C VAL A 250 10.08 19.17 9.80
N GLN A 251 9.61 20.35 10.18
CA GLN A 251 9.54 21.51 9.28
C GLN A 251 10.94 21.93 8.79
N GLU A 252 11.92 21.99 9.67
CA GLU A 252 13.31 22.31 9.30
C GLU A 252 13.89 21.29 8.33
N LEU A 253 13.68 19.98 8.60
CA LEU A 253 14.20 18.89 7.78
C LEU A 253 13.52 18.82 6.39
N TYR A 254 12.24 19.14 6.30
CA TYR A 254 11.42 18.98 5.10
C TYR A 254 11.29 20.27 4.29
N LEU A 255 11.21 21.44 4.95
CA LEU A 255 11.04 22.75 4.31
C LEU A 255 12.37 23.50 4.22
N GLY A 256 13.33 23.24 5.11
CA GLY A 256 14.67 23.84 5.10
C GLY A 256 15.60 23.28 3.98
N GLY A 257 15.29 22.12 3.40
CA GLY A 257 16.07 21.51 2.32
C GLY A 257 15.73 21.98 0.90
N GLY A 258 14.87 22.99 0.75
CA GLY A 258 14.37 23.50 -0.54
C GLY A 258 15.15 24.65 -1.14
N HIS A 259 16.32 25.01 -0.60
CA HIS A 259 17.18 26.08 -1.13
C HIS A 259 18.66 25.62 -1.15
N GLU A 260 19.01 24.72 -2.09
CA GLU A 260 20.34 24.66 -2.70
C GLU A 260 20.21 24.13 -4.13
#